data_7a77ad590e88f969b3a26f431bdd03b3
#
_entry.id   7a77ad590e88f969b3a26f431bdd03b3
#
_cell.length_a   1.000
_cell.length_b   1.000
_cell.length_c   1.000
_cell.angle_alpha   90.00
_cell.angle_beta   90.00
_cell.angle_gamma   90.00
#
_symmetry.space_group_name_H-M   'P 1'
#
loop_
_entity.id
_entity.type
_entity.pdbx_description
1 polymer ?
#
loop_
_entity_poly.entity_id
_entity_poly.type
_entity_poly.pdbx_seq_one_letter_code
_entity_poly.pdbx_strand_id
1 'polypeptide(L)'
;MIRAAMRFVNYKDRKALARALKPIYTAVDAETARAEFEDFKTSELGKKYPHAVATWEAAWERFIPFLAFPPELRRVIYTTNSIESLNYQLRKIIKNRGQFPNDLAVIKLLWLSICNIEDKRARQREKERGRPANERNAPGRLVEGQVVTNWKQALEQLALVYPDRINPHLP
;
A
#
# COMPACT_ATOMS: atom_id res chain seq x y z
N MET A 1 6.13 6.50 -6.76
CA MET A 1 6.93 7.73 -6.64
C MET A 1 8.13 7.54 -5.69
N ILE A 2 7.96 7.26 -4.38
CA ILE A 2 9.07 7.15 -3.41
C ILE A 2 10.15 6.16 -3.86
N ARG A 3 9.79 4.94 -4.28
CA ARG A 3 10.77 3.95 -4.78
C ARG A 3 11.55 4.46 -5.99
N ALA A 4 10.90 5.19 -6.90
CA ALA A 4 11.55 5.78 -8.07
C ALA A 4 12.53 6.88 -7.66
N ALA A 5 12.13 7.78 -6.77
CA ALA A 5 12.99 8.84 -6.23
C ALA A 5 14.23 8.27 -5.50
N MET A 6 14.08 7.11 -4.84
CA MET A 6 15.19 6.45 -4.13
C MET A 6 16.17 5.70 -5.04
N ARG A 7 15.88 5.53 -6.32
CA ARG A 7 16.69 4.72 -7.24
C ARG A 7 18.14 5.20 -7.36
N PHE A 8 18.33 6.52 -7.28
CA PHE A 8 19.63 7.17 -7.42
C PHE A 8 20.19 7.72 -6.10
N VAL A 9 19.62 7.26 -4.97
CA VAL A 9 20.00 7.73 -3.63
C VAL A 9 20.89 6.71 -2.94
N ASN A 10 21.99 7.18 -2.34
CA ASN A 10 22.87 6.37 -1.52
C ASN A 10 22.10 5.64 -0.42
N TYR A 11 22.45 4.39 -0.15
CA TYR A 11 21.76 3.57 0.83
C TYR A 11 21.66 4.24 2.21
N LYS A 12 22.74 4.90 2.65
CA LYS A 12 22.79 5.62 3.94
C LYS A 12 21.75 6.73 4.05
N ASP A 13 21.45 7.42 2.94
CA ASP A 13 20.56 8.58 2.92
C ASP A 13 19.09 8.22 2.61
N ARG A 14 18.81 6.98 2.19
CA ARG A 14 17.44 6.56 1.83
C ARG A 14 16.44 6.75 2.95
N LYS A 15 16.84 6.48 4.19
CA LYS A 15 15.96 6.65 5.37
C LYS A 15 15.68 8.12 5.66
N ALA A 16 16.67 8.98 5.51
CA ALA A 16 16.54 10.43 5.67
C ALA A 16 15.66 11.02 4.56
N LEU A 17 15.91 10.63 3.29
CA LEU A 17 15.09 11.05 2.15
C LEU A 17 13.62 10.62 2.30
N ALA A 18 13.38 9.38 2.73
CA ALA A 18 12.01 8.89 2.98
C ALA A 18 11.27 9.74 4.01
N ARG A 19 11.97 10.16 5.08
CA ARG A 19 11.41 11.05 6.10
C ARG A 19 11.12 12.44 5.54
N ALA A 20 12.04 13.01 4.76
CA ALA A 20 11.90 14.32 4.15
C ALA A 20 10.75 14.38 3.11
N LEU A 21 10.51 13.27 2.40
CA LEU A 21 9.39 13.17 1.44
C LEU A 21 8.05 12.88 2.09
N LYS A 22 8.03 12.45 3.36
CA LYS A 22 6.79 12.06 4.04
C LYS A 22 5.75 13.18 4.13
N PRO A 23 6.10 14.42 4.53
CA PRO A 23 5.15 15.52 4.63
C PRO A 23 4.37 15.74 3.32
N ILE A 24 5.04 15.61 2.17
CA ILE A 24 4.45 15.84 0.85
C ILE A 24 3.23 14.94 0.58
N TYR A 25 3.35 13.63 0.82
CA TYR A 25 2.26 12.70 0.52
C TYR A 25 1.29 12.47 1.69
N THR A 26 1.61 13.00 2.87
CA THR A 26 0.68 13.03 4.02
C THR A 26 0.00 14.38 4.20
N ALA A 27 0.30 15.37 3.35
CA ALA A 27 -0.30 16.68 3.36
C ALA A 27 -1.83 16.61 3.28
N VAL A 28 -2.50 17.60 3.87
CA VAL A 28 -3.97 17.65 3.93
C VAL A 28 -4.54 17.86 2.53
N ASP A 29 -3.92 18.75 1.76
CA ASP A 29 -4.33 19.17 0.43
C ASP A 29 -3.13 19.36 -0.52
N ALA A 30 -3.44 19.74 -1.77
CA ALA A 30 -2.45 19.92 -2.82
C ALA A 30 -1.55 21.16 -2.58
N GLU A 31 -2.09 22.21 -1.95
CA GLU A 31 -1.36 23.45 -1.67
C GLU A 31 -0.28 23.19 -0.60
N THR A 32 -0.68 22.58 0.51
CA THR A 32 0.25 22.16 1.56
C THR A 32 1.30 21.19 1.02
N ALA A 33 0.89 20.22 0.20
CA ALA A 33 1.83 19.30 -0.43
C ALA A 33 2.84 20.02 -1.34
N ARG A 34 2.41 21.06 -2.03
CA ARG A 34 3.31 21.87 -2.88
C ARG A 34 4.31 22.64 -2.04
N ALA A 35 3.86 23.28 -0.96
CA ALA A 35 4.75 23.99 -0.03
C ALA A 35 5.83 23.05 0.54
N GLU A 36 5.43 21.88 1.05
CA GLU A 36 6.34 20.84 1.57
C GLU A 36 7.32 20.36 0.49
N PHE A 37 6.88 20.29 -0.77
CA PHE A 37 7.76 19.91 -1.86
C PHE A 37 8.78 21.01 -2.20
N GLU A 38 8.41 22.28 -2.19
CA GLU A 38 9.34 23.41 -2.40
C GLU A 38 10.37 23.46 -1.25
N ASP A 39 9.94 23.24 -0.01
CA ASP A 39 10.85 23.15 1.14
C ASP A 39 11.83 21.98 0.98
N PHE A 40 11.35 20.83 0.51
CA PHE A 40 12.23 19.71 0.20
C PHE A 40 13.24 20.06 -0.90
N LYS A 41 12.84 20.74 -1.97
CA LYS A 41 13.74 21.14 -3.08
C LYS A 41 14.89 22.00 -2.59
N THR A 42 14.61 22.93 -1.66
CA THR A 42 15.61 23.87 -1.10
C THR A 42 16.49 23.23 -0.02
N SER A 43 16.07 22.10 0.55
CA SER A 43 16.79 21.38 1.59
C SER A 43 18.14 20.82 1.10
N GLU A 44 19.02 20.50 2.04
CA GLU A 44 20.31 19.84 1.72
C GLU A 44 20.13 18.52 0.95
N LEU A 45 19.12 17.73 1.32
CA LEU A 45 18.82 16.46 0.64
C LEU A 45 18.27 16.70 -0.77
N GLY A 46 17.43 17.70 -0.98
CA GLY A 46 16.92 18.06 -2.29
C GLY A 46 18.04 18.51 -3.22
N LYS A 47 18.94 19.37 -2.74
CA LYS A 47 20.13 19.83 -3.47
C LYS A 47 21.10 18.69 -3.77
N LYS A 48 21.30 17.76 -2.82
CA LYS A 48 22.17 16.59 -2.99
C LYS A 48 21.62 15.58 -3.98
N TYR A 49 20.28 15.44 -4.10
CA TYR A 49 19.61 14.45 -4.93
C TYR A 49 18.64 15.07 -5.94
N PRO A 50 19.13 15.86 -6.92
CA PRO A 50 18.28 16.54 -7.90
C PRO A 50 17.43 15.58 -8.74
N HIS A 51 17.88 14.34 -8.97
CA HIS A 51 17.08 13.32 -9.63
C HIS A 51 15.85 12.90 -8.83
N ALA A 52 15.92 12.91 -7.50
CA ALA A 52 14.74 12.66 -6.67
C ALA A 52 13.73 13.80 -6.81
N VAL A 53 14.19 15.05 -6.81
CA VAL A 53 13.35 16.22 -7.07
C VAL A 53 12.70 16.14 -8.46
N ALA A 54 13.50 15.92 -9.51
CA ALA A 54 12.99 15.79 -10.89
C ALA A 54 11.95 14.66 -11.03
N THR A 55 12.13 13.53 -10.34
CA THR A 55 11.16 12.44 -10.34
C THR A 55 9.81 12.87 -9.78
N TRP A 56 9.79 13.66 -8.73
CA TRP A 56 8.56 14.17 -8.12
C TRP A 56 7.93 15.27 -8.98
N GLU A 57 8.72 16.18 -9.52
CA GLU A 57 8.25 17.25 -10.42
C GLU A 57 7.55 16.65 -11.65
N ALA A 58 8.20 15.70 -12.34
CA ALA A 58 7.65 15.03 -13.51
C ALA A 58 6.36 14.21 -13.25
N ALA A 59 6.16 13.79 -12.02
CA ALA A 59 4.99 13.01 -11.62
C ALA A 59 3.92 13.84 -10.88
N TRP A 60 4.13 15.14 -10.70
CA TRP A 60 3.32 15.98 -9.83
C TRP A 60 1.84 15.95 -10.19
N GLU A 61 1.50 16.23 -11.45
CA GLU A 61 0.11 16.24 -11.92
C GLU A 61 -0.62 14.90 -11.75
N ARG A 62 0.13 13.80 -11.81
CA ARG A 62 -0.41 12.45 -11.57
C ARG A 62 -0.54 12.11 -10.10
N PHE A 63 0.18 12.84 -9.25
CA PHE A 63 0.17 12.65 -7.80
C PHE A 63 -0.98 13.44 -7.13
N ILE A 64 -1.27 14.65 -7.57
CA ILE A 64 -2.28 15.54 -6.95
C ILE A 64 -3.65 14.85 -6.75
N PRO A 65 -4.22 14.09 -7.71
CA PRO A 65 -5.50 13.42 -7.52
C PRO A 65 -5.55 12.46 -6.33
N PHE A 66 -4.37 11.93 -5.93
CA PHE A 66 -4.27 11.10 -4.74
C PHE A 66 -4.59 11.87 -3.45
N LEU A 67 -4.28 13.15 -3.39
CA LEU A 67 -4.54 14.01 -2.22
C LEU A 67 -6.03 14.37 -2.05
N ALA A 68 -6.84 14.17 -3.11
CA ALA A 68 -8.29 14.34 -3.02
C ALA A 68 -8.98 13.24 -2.20
N PHE A 69 -8.30 12.09 -1.99
CA PHE A 69 -8.88 11.02 -1.18
C PHE A 69 -8.74 11.29 0.33
N PRO A 70 -9.72 10.84 1.15
CA PRO A 70 -9.63 10.89 2.60
C PRO A 70 -8.37 10.16 3.13
N PRO A 71 -7.79 10.58 4.27
CA PRO A 71 -6.55 10.00 4.82
C PRO A 71 -6.60 8.49 5.03
N GLU A 72 -7.77 7.95 5.43
CA GLU A 72 -8.00 6.51 5.62
C GLU A 72 -7.82 5.74 4.33
N LEU A 73 -8.38 6.27 3.25
CA LEU A 73 -8.27 5.69 1.92
C LEU A 73 -6.86 5.81 1.36
N ARG A 74 -6.22 6.98 1.53
CA ARG A 74 -4.82 7.17 1.12
C ARG A 74 -3.90 6.13 1.76
N ARG A 75 -4.10 5.84 3.06
CA ARG A 75 -3.31 4.82 3.78
C ARG A 75 -3.42 3.45 3.13
N VAL A 76 -4.61 3.06 2.68
CA VAL A 76 -4.81 1.77 1.98
C VAL A 76 -4.19 1.79 0.59
N ILE A 77 -4.35 2.88 -0.17
CA ILE A 77 -3.84 3.00 -1.55
C ILE A 77 -2.31 2.88 -1.60
N TYR A 78 -1.57 3.51 -0.68
CA TYR A 78 -0.10 3.43 -0.75
C TYR A 78 0.50 2.26 0.03
N THR A 79 -0.29 1.49 0.79
CA THR A 79 0.15 0.24 1.39
C THR A 79 -0.20 -0.94 0.50
N THR A 80 0.66 -1.28 -0.44
CA THR A 80 0.46 -2.42 -1.35
C THR A 80 0.77 -3.78 -0.70
N ASN A 81 1.14 -3.80 0.58
CA ASN A 81 1.60 -5.00 1.28
C ASN A 81 0.60 -6.17 1.21
N SER A 82 -0.71 -5.90 1.27
CA SER A 82 -1.74 -6.94 1.16
C SER A 82 -1.78 -7.58 -0.22
N ILE A 83 -1.64 -6.76 -1.28
CA ILE A 83 -1.61 -7.24 -2.68
C ILE A 83 -0.30 -7.98 -2.94
N GLU A 84 0.83 -7.44 -2.49
CA GLU A 84 2.15 -8.07 -2.62
C GLU A 84 2.20 -9.41 -1.88
N SER A 85 1.66 -9.47 -0.65
CA SER A 85 1.56 -10.71 0.12
C SER A 85 0.68 -11.76 -0.55
N LEU A 86 -0.49 -11.37 -1.06
CA LEU A 86 -1.37 -12.27 -1.80
C LEU A 86 -0.68 -12.79 -3.06
N ASN A 87 -0.10 -11.91 -3.86
CA ASN A 87 0.63 -12.27 -5.08
C ASN A 87 1.81 -13.21 -4.78
N TYR A 88 2.54 -12.98 -3.70
CA TYR A 88 3.62 -13.88 -3.28
C TYR A 88 3.11 -15.27 -2.96
N GLN A 89 2.03 -15.39 -2.19
CA GLN A 89 1.43 -16.69 -1.85
C GLN A 89 0.91 -17.42 -3.07
N LEU A 90 0.22 -16.73 -3.99
CA LEU A 90 -0.26 -17.31 -5.25
C LEU A 90 0.89 -17.79 -6.13
N ARG A 91 1.94 -16.97 -6.29
CA ARG A 91 3.14 -17.36 -7.05
C ARG A 91 3.83 -18.59 -6.48
N LYS A 92 3.90 -18.72 -5.16
CA LYS A 92 4.47 -19.90 -4.49
C LYS A 92 3.70 -21.17 -4.84
N ILE A 93 2.37 -21.09 -4.87
CA ILE A 93 1.50 -22.23 -5.20
C ILE A 93 1.63 -22.60 -6.69
N ILE A 94 1.62 -21.61 -7.58
CA ILE A 94 1.77 -21.81 -9.02
C ILE A 94 3.13 -22.43 -9.33
N LYS A 95 4.21 -21.90 -8.74
CA LYS A 95 5.58 -22.38 -8.98
C LYS A 95 5.76 -23.86 -8.59
N ASN A 96 5.09 -24.31 -7.57
CA ASN A 96 5.18 -25.72 -7.13
C ASN A 96 4.49 -26.70 -8.08
N ARG A 97 3.59 -26.22 -8.94
CA ARG A 97 2.86 -27.10 -9.90
C ARG A 97 3.52 -27.23 -11.26
N GLY A 98 4.37 -26.30 -11.66
CA GLY A 98 5.14 -26.32 -12.91
C GLY A 98 4.29 -26.17 -14.17
N GLN A 99 3.36 -27.08 -14.48
CA GLN A 99 2.51 -27.04 -15.68
C GLN A 99 1.03 -27.23 -15.34
N PHE A 100 0.18 -26.64 -16.18
CA PHE A 100 -1.27 -26.76 -16.10
C PHE A 100 -1.84 -27.32 -17.41
N PRO A 101 -2.80 -28.23 -17.34
CA PRO A 101 -3.38 -28.84 -18.54
C PRO A 101 -4.25 -27.88 -19.36
N ASN A 102 -4.86 -26.87 -18.71
CA ASN A 102 -5.70 -25.84 -19.34
C ASN A 102 -5.93 -24.66 -18.39
N ASP A 103 -6.51 -23.58 -18.91
CA ASP A 103 -6.78 -22.35 -18.16
C ASP A 103 -7.75 -22.56 -16.99
N LEU A 104 -8.75 -23.43 -17.15
CA LEU A 104 -9.70 -23.75 -16.08
C LEU A 104 -9.01 -24.38 -14.86
N ALA A 105 -7.98 -25.19 -15.08
CA ALA A 105 -7.19 -25.78 -14.00
C ALA A 105 -6.42 -24.69 -13.22
N VAL A 106 -5.93 -23.65 -13.91
CA VAL A 106 -5.28 -22.49 -13.27
C VAL A 106 -6.31 -21.73 -12.43
N ILE A 107 -7.47 -21.41 -13.01
CA ILE A 107 -8.53 -20.65 -12.34
C ILE A 107 -9.01 -21.39 -11.08
N LYS A 108 -9.26 -22.70 -11.17
CA LYS A 108 -9.67 -23.52 -10.03
C LYS A 108 -8.62 -23.54 -8.92
N LEU A 109 -7.34 -23.67 -9.28
CA LEU A 109 -6.25 -23.65 -8.29
C LEU A 109 -6.13 -22.30 -7.61
N LEU A 110 -6.20 -21.20 -8.36
CA LEU A 110 -6.15 -19.85 -7.81
C LEU A 110 -7.34 -19.60 -6.88
N TRP A 111 -8.55 -19.99 -7.28
CA TRP A 111 -9.75 -19.86 -6.47
C TRP A 111 -9.59 -20.60 -5.13
N LEU A 112 -9.27 -21.90 -5.16
CA LEU A 112 -9.05 -22.69 -3.96
C LEU A 112 -7.95 -22.10 -3.06
N SER A 113 -6.90 -21.57 -3.68
CA SER A 113 -5.80 -20.94 -2.95
C SER A 113 -6.25 -19.68 -2.22
N ILE A 114 -7.06 -18.84 -2.86
CA ILE A 114 -7.63 -17.63 -2.27
C ILE A 114 -8.54 -18.02 -1.10
N CYS A 115 -9.47 -18.96 -1.29
CA CYS A 115 -10.33 -19.44 -0.22
C CYS A 115 -9.52 -19.96 1.00
N ASN A 116 -8.49 -20.77 0.76
CA ASN A 116 -7.62 -21.26 1.84
C ASN A 116 -6.87 -20.15 2.57
N ILE A 117 -6.44 -19.09 1.86
CA ILE A 117 -5.78 -17.91 2.45
C ILE A 117 -6.78 -17.14 3.32
N GLU A 118 -8.00 -16.96 2.84
CA GLU A 118 -9.06 -16.27 3.59
C GLU A 118 -9.48 -17.04 4.85
N ASP A 119 -9.65 -18.34 4.75
CA ASP A 119 -9.96 -19.21 5.89
C ASP A 119 -8.86 -19.14 6.96
N LYS A 120 -7.59 -19.22 6.55
CA LYS A 120 -6.47 -19.05 7.48
C LYS A 120 -6.48 -17.70 8.18
N ARG A 121 -6.78 -16.62 7.43
CA ARG A 121 -6.89 -15.28 7.98
C ARG A 121 -8.06 -15.13 8.93
N ALA A 122 -9.20 -15.75 8.61
CA ALA A 122 -10.38 -15.77 9.47
C ALA A 122 -10.09 -16.46 10.80
N ARG A 123 -9.52 -17.66 10.77
CA ARG A 123 -9.10 -18.41 11.96
C ARG A 123 -8.06 -17.66 12.80
N GLN A 124 -7.12 -16.97 12.15
CA GLN A 124 -6.13 -16.16 12.85
C GLN A 124 -6.77 -14.97 13.57
N ARG A 125 -7.70 -14.25 12.91
CA ARG A 125 -8.46 -13.15 13.52
C ARG A 125 -9.29 -13.63 14.72
N GLU A 126 -9.89 -14.80 14.63
CA GLU A 126 -10.69 -15.37 15.71
C GLU A 126 -9.81 -15.70 16.93
N LYS A 127 -8.63 -16.30 16.70
CA LYS A 127 -7.65 -16.54 17.76
C LYS A 127 -7.14 -15.25 18.41
N GLU A 128 -6.96 -14.19 17.63
CA GLU A 128 -6.49 -12.89 18.15
C GLU A 128 -7.58 -12.09 18.83
N ARG A 129 -8.86 -12.31 18.49
CA ARG A 129 -10.00 -11.62 19.12
C ARG A 129 -10.12 -11.95 20.62
N GLY A 130 -9.73 -13.16 21.03
CA GLY A 130 -9.71 -13.57 22.44
C GLY A 130 -8.47 -13.12 23.24
N ARG A 131 -7.46 -12.50 22.60
CA ARG A 131 -6.24 -12.07 23.30
C ARG A 131 -6.33 -10.63 23.76
N PRO A 132 -5.74 -10.28 24.93
CA PRO A 132 -5.62 -8.89 25.38
C PRO A 132 -4.83 -8.05 24.36
N ALA A 133 -5.11 -6.74 24.28
CA ALA A 133 -4.56 -5.86 23.25
C ALA A 133 -3.02 -5.78 23.25
N ASN A 134 -2.38 -5.97 24.40
CA ASN A 134 -0.92 -6.01 24.56
C ASN A 134 -0.28 -7.30 24.02
N GLU A 135 -1.03 -8.36 23.86
CA GLU A 135 -0.57 -9.65 23.32
C GLU A 135 -0.90 -9.85 21.84
N ARG A 136 -1.69 -8.93 21.26
CA ARG A 136 -1.93 -8.92 19.82
C ARG A 136 -0.67 -8.52 19.10
N ASN A 137 -0.40 -9.15 17.95
CA ASN A 137 0.77 -8.83 17.13
C ASN A 137 0.87 -7.32 16.90
N ALA A 138 1.93 -6.70 17.43
CA ALA A 138 2.13 -5.26 17.37
C ALA A 138 2.13 -4.77 15.92
N PRO A 139 1.39 -3.70 15.60
CA PRO A 139 1.45 -3.08 14.29
C PRO A 139 2.88 -2.55 14.06
N GLY A 140 3.63 -3.16 13.17
CA GLY A 140 5.01 -2.74 12.84
C GLY A 140 5.98 -3.87 12.54
N ARG A 141 5.70 -5.09 12.96
CA ARG A 141 6.45 -6.23 12.49
C ARG A 141 5.92 -6.59 11.10
N LEU A 142 6.78 -6.55 10.09
CA LEU A 142 6.52 -7.10 8.76
C LEU A 142 6.32 -8.61 8.89
N VAL A 143 5.14 -9.00 9.33
CA VAL A 143 4.68 -10.38 9.27
C VAL A 143 4.02 -10.54 7.92
N GLU A 144 4.46 -11.49 7.13
CA GLU A 144 3.79 -11.89 5.91
C GLU A 144 2.29 -12.03 6.18
N GLY A 145 1.48 -11.23 5.52
CA GLY A 145 0.03 -11.24 5.69
C GLY A 145 -0.55 -10.25 6.69
N GLN A 146 0.18 -9.19 7.06
CA GLN A 146 -0.38 -8.13 7.90
C GLN A 146 -1.63 -7.53 7.24
N VAL A 147 -2.77 -7.71 7.89
CA VAL A 147 -4.05 -7.12 7.46
C VAL A 147 -3.91 -5.60 7.51
N VAL A 148 -4.23 -4.93 6.41
CA VAL A 148 -4.37 -3.46 6.41
C VAL A 148 -5.48 -3.14 7.40
N THR A 149 -5.11 -2.57 8.55
CA THR A 149 -6.06 -2.04 9.50
C THR A 149 -6.83 -0.89 8.84
N ASN A 150 -8.12 -0.77 9.11
CA ASN A 150 -9.02 0.24 8.54
C ASN A 150 -9.50 0.00 7.10
N TRP A 151 -9.38 -1.23 6.56
CA TRP A 151 -9.94 -1.55 5.25
C TRP A 151 -11.45 -1.29 5.18
N LYS A 152 -12.19 -1.59 6.25
CA LYS A 152 -13.63 -1.33 6.33
C LYS A 152 -13.93 0.17 6.19
N GLN A 153 -13.24 1.02 6.93
CA GLN A 153 -13.40 2.47 6.84
C GLN A 153 -13.02 3.01 5.45
N ALA A 154 -11.94 2.47 4.84
CA ALA A 154 -11.55 2.84 3.49
C ALA A 154 -12.61 2.43 2.45
N LEU A 155 -13.24 1.27 2.62
CA LEU A 155 -14.31 0.79 1.75
C LEU A 155 -15.59 1.65 1.90
N GLU A 156 -15.95 2.02 3.13
CA GLU A 156 -17.06 2.94 3.41
C GLU A 156 -16.81 4.32 2.76
N GLN A 157 -15.58 4.85 2.85
CA GLN A 157 -15.21 6.10 2.17
C GLN A 157 -15.24 5.98 0.64
N LEU A 158 -14.80 4.84 0.10
CA LEU A 158 -14.93 4.57 -1.35
C LEU A 158 -16.39 4.50 -1.81
N ALA A 159 -17.26 3.90 -1.00
CA ALA A 159 -18.69 3.82 -1.28
C ALA A 159 -19.35 5.21 -1.31
N LEU A 160 -18.87 6.14 -0.48
CA LEU A 160 -19.35 7.53 -0.51
C LEU A 160 -18.85 8.30 -1.73
N VAL A 161 -17.58 8.11 -2.12
CA VAL A 161 -16.97 8.84 -3.24
C VAL A 161 -17.37 8.26 -4.60
N TYR A 162 -17.59 6.95 -4.68
CA TYR A 162 -17.92 6.21 -5.90
C TYR A 162 -19.10 5.25 -5.68
N PRO A 163 -20.30 5.76 -5.31
CA PRO A 163 -21.43 4.91 -4.93
C PRO A 163 -21.82 3.92 -6.01
N ASP A 164 -21.91 4.36 -7.27
CA ASP A 164 -22.33 3.52 -8.40
C ASP A 164 -21.35 2.38 -8.71
N ARG A 165 -20.08 2.53 -8.32
CA ARG A 165 -19.04 1.55 -8.61
C ARG A 165 -18.81 0.57 -7.46
N ILE A 166 -19.11 0.98 -6.23
CA ILE A 166 -18.76 0.23 -5.03
C ILE A 166 -19.97 -0.44 -4.42
N ASN A 167 -21.10 0.29 -4.28
CA ASN A 167 -22.30 -0.22 -3.59
C ASN A 167 -22.88 -1.52 -4.21
N PRO A 168 -22.86 -1.74 -5.54
CA PRO A 168 -23.33 -3.00 -6.12
C PRO A 168 -22.51 -4.23 -5.67
N HIS A 169 -21.31 -4.03 -5.14
CA HIS A 169 -20.39 -5.09 -4.72
C HIS A 169 -20.25 -5.20 -3.19
N LEU A 170 -20.94 -4.35 -2.43
CA LEU A 170 -21.02 -4.46 -0.97
C LEU A 170 -22.09 -5.48 -0.59
N PRO A 171 -21.83 -6.33 0.45
CA PRO A 171 -22.83 -7.26 0.97
C PRO A 171 -23.98 -6.54 1.65
#